data_72b91fac423d6cb2e4232b09d0422a60
#
_entry.id   72b91fac423d6cb2e4232b09d0422a60
#
_cell.length_a   1.000
_cell.length_b   1.000
_cell.length_c   1.000
_cell.angle_alpha   90.00
_cell.angle_beta   90.00
_cell.angle_gamma   90.00
#
_symmetry.space_group_name_H-M   'P 1'
#
loop_
_entity.id
_entity.type
_entity.pdbx_description
1 polymer ?
#
loop_
_entity_poly.entity_id
_entity_poly.type
_entity_poly.pdbx_seq_one_letter_code
_entity_poly.pdbx_strand_id
1 'polypeptide(L)'
;MGYREAAEEDDHETMSLRCEKRNPKTSPLPPSKRRTARWSDIWLKNTTPLKNMIFAMQLASPNPKSTHKTLIPNWANIDRTSVLSDEILLKILAKLPESQRKPSSVVCKRWLNLHGRLVRSIKILDWNFLQSGRLISRFPNLNQVDLLSGSLIPDQNSGISLSCRMLSVHTGSGFSPNQRVLESNLLPAEVVDRGLDGLASGCPNLRKLVVIGASELGLLSVAEECPTLQELELHKCSDNVLRGIAACENLQVLKLVANVDGLYSSVVSDIGLTILAQGCTRLVKLELWGCEGSYDGIKAIGQCCQMLEELTFCDHRMDGGWLAALPYCENLKTLRFQSCKRIDTVPGPDEYLSACPALERLHLEKCQLRDKKIVRALFMVCRAAKEIVFKNCWGLENDMFRLASTCRRMKLLSLEGCSVLTTEGLESVILAWKGLECLRVASCKNLKDKEISPALSTLFSTLKELQWRPDTKSLLPSRINGTTIGKKGSRFFRKTRDLKMLFDDQNPLLEFIHR
;
A
#
# COMPACT_ATOMS: atom_id res chain seq x y z
N MET A 1 13.25 -23.67 -59.90
CA MET A 1 13.15 -22.28 -60.32
C MET A 1 13.45 -21.48 -59.10
N GLY A 2 14.59 -20.98 -58.81
CA GLY A 2 15.72 -20.43 -59.56
C GLY A 2 15.67 -18.95 -59.54
N TYR A 3 16.56 -18.38 -58.84
CA TYR A 3 17.56 -17.33 -59.07
C TYR A 3 17.68 -16.45 -57.84
N ARG A 4 18.86 -16.45 -57.12
CA ARG A 4 20.13 -15.70 -57.26
C ARG A 4 20.00 -14.29 -56.71
N GLU A 5 20.70 -14.00 -55.62
CA GLU A 5 22.08 -13.46 -55.47
C GLU A 5 22.30 -12.11 -56.19
N ALA A 6 22.66 -11.09 -55.44
CA ALA A 6 23.77 -10.19 -55.73
C ALA A 6 24.17 -9.42 -54.47
N ALA A 7 25.42 -9.62 -54.10
CA ALA A 7 26.22 -8.78 -53.22
C ALA A 7 26.80 -7.63 -54.03
N GLU A 8 27.04 -6.49 -53.41
CA GLU A 8 28.09 -5.55 -53.82
C GLU A 8 28.64 -4.81 -52.60
N GLU A 9 29.92 -4.99 -52.44
CA GLU A 9 30.87 -4.22 -51.61
C GLU A 9 31.14 -2.87 -52.29
N ASP A 10 31.65 -1.92 -51.51
CA ASP A 10 32.80 -1.02 -51.73
C ASP A 10 32.53 0.30 -50.98
N ASP A 11 33.41 0.74 -50.23
CA ASP A 11 34.76 1.26 -50.12
C ASP A 11 34.79 2.68 -49.53
N HIS A 12 35.67 2.83 -48.55
CA HIS A 12 36.54 3.96 -48.22
C HIS A 12 36.09 5.42 -48.47
N GLU A 13 36.15 6.22 -47.39
CA GLU A 13 37.05 7.38 -47.39
C GLU A 13 37.32 7.97 -46.02
N THR A 14 38.57 7.87 -45.64
CA THR A 14 39.24 8.63 -44.58
C THR A 14 39.41 10.09 -44.98
N MET A 15 39.03 11.05 -44.14
CA MET A 15 39.60 12.41 -44.21
C MET A 15 40.03 12.91 -42.85
N SER A 16 41.33 12.91 -42.70
CA SER A 16 42.13 13.67 -41.75
C SER A 16 42.16 15.14 -42.17
N LEU A 17 41.86 16.05 -41.27
CA LEU A 17 42.34 17.42 -41.39
C LEU A 17 42.90 17.94 -40.07
N ARG A 18 44.12 18.35 -40.16
CA ARG A 18 45.10 18.91 -39.25
C ARG A 18 44.85 20.41 -39.04
N CYS A 19 45.45 20.88 -37.93
CA CYS A 19 45.94 22.26 -37.64
C CYS A 19 44.89 23.27 -37.21
N GLU A 20 45.11 24.06 -36.16
CA GLU A 20 46.31 24.83 -35.82
C GLU A 20 46.29 25.31 -34.34
N LYS A 21 47.51 25.51 -33.86
CA LYS A 21 47.86 26.02 -32.53
C LYS A 21 47.57 27.49 -32.37
N ARG A 22 47.05 27.92 -31.21
CA ARG A 22 47.46 29.17 -30.56
C ARG A 22 47.33 29.08 -29.04
N ASN A 23 48.47 29.10 -28.34
CA ASN A 23 48.58 29.46 -26.92
C ASN A 23 48.61 30.97 -26.78
N PRO A 24 48.13 31.54 -25.66
CA PRO A 24 49.12 31.89 -24.64
C PRO A 24 48.65 31.67 -23.17
N LYS A 25 49.59 31.13 -22.42
CA LYS A 25 49.94 31.35 -21.00
C LYS A 25 48.93 32.04 -20.09
N THR A 26 48.34 31.26 -19.15
CA THR A 26 48.09 31.71 -17.79
C THR A 26 48.31 30.50 -16.84
N SER A 27 48.99 30.79 -15.75
CA SER A 27 49.49 29.91 -14.72
C SER A 27 48.41 29.01 -14.05
N PRO A 28 48.74 27.77 -13.63
CA PRO A 28 47.77 26.88 -12.99
C PRO A 28 47.61 27.18 -11.50
N LEU A 29 46.38 27.44 -11.10
CA LEU A 29 45.94 27.37 -9.69
C LEU A 29 45.93 25.89 -9.24
N PRO A 30 46.28 25.61 -7.99
CA PRO A 30 46.38 24.22 -7.50
C PRO A 30 45.01 23.56 -7.42
N PRO A 31 44.91 22.21 -7.61
CA PRO A 31 43.64 21.51 -7.58
C PRO A 31 43.07 21.52 -6.17
N SER A 32 41.90 22.13 -6.04
CA SER A 32 41.09 22.02 -4.84
C SER A 32 40.69 20.57 -4.67
N LYS A 33 41.23 19.88 -3.65
CA LYS A 33 40.78 18.56 -3.20
C LYS A 33 39.28 18.65 -2.88
N ARG A 34 38.44 18.14 -3.77
CA ARG A 34 37.02 17.87 -3.45
C ARG A 34 37.00 16.85 -2.31
N ARG A 35 36.78 17.33 -1.10
CA ARG A 35 36.41 16.50 0.03
C ARG A 35 35.05 15.88 -0.35
N THR A 36 35.03 14.58 -0.55
CA THR A 36 33.78 13.80 -0.55
C THR A 36 33.11 14.05 0.79
N ALA A 37 31.97 14.71 0.78
CA ALA A 37 31.19 14.95 1.98
C ALA A 37 30.88 13.61 2.63
N ARG A 38 31.35 13.41 3.87
CA ARG A 38 30.98 12.25 4.66
C ARG A 38 29.50 12.33 4.96
N TRP A 39 28.85 11.19 5.06
CA TRP A 39 27.43 11.08 5.42
C TRP A 39 27.06 11.87 6.69
N SER A 40 28.00 12.03 7.61
CA SER A 40 27.88 12.91 8.79
C SER A 40 27.63 14.40 8.45
N ASP A 41 28.14 14.89 7.32
CA ASP A 41 28.06 16.31 6.97
C ASP A 41 26.69 16.67 6.36
N ILE A 42 26.02 15.67 5.77
CA ILE A 42 24.66 15.83 5.21
C ILE A 42 23.61 15.86 6.33
N TRP A 43 23.82 15.11 7.40
CA TRP A 43 22.94 15.09 8.57
C TRP A 43 22.99 16.36 9.42
N LEU A 44 24.16 17.00 9.48
CA LEU A 44 24.36 18.23 10.25
C LEU A 44 23.78 19.50 9.57
N LYS A 45 23.51 19.46 8.27
CA LYS A 45 22.99 20.64 7.54
C LYS A 45 21.50 20.93 7.80
N ASN A 46 20.72 19.96 8.28
CA ASN A 46 19.27 20.12 8.45
C ASN A 46 18.78 20.21 9.92
N THR A 47 19.69 20.37 10.89
CA THR A 47 19.28 20.44 12.31
C THR A 47 19.81 21.72 12.97
N THR A 48 19.20 22.85 12.64
CA THR A 48 19.42 24.13 13.32
C THR A 48 19.21 24.09 14.86
N PRO A 49 18.27 23.33 15.42
CA PRO A 49 18.13 23.23 16.88
C PRO A 49 19.32 22.52 17.57
N LEU A 50 19.94 21.54 16.92
CA LEU A 50 21.05 20.78 17.50
C LEU A 50 22.34 21.59 17.54
N LYS A 51 22.56 22.45 16.54
CA LYS A 51 23.71 23.38 16.54
C LYS A 51 23.63 24.40 17.66
N ASN A 52 22.44 24.91 17.95
CA ASN A 52 22.23 25.88 19.03
C ASN A 52 22.42 25.22 20.40
N MET A 53 22.06 23.93 20.55
CA MET A 53 22.26 23.18 21.79
C MET A 53 23.72 22.84 22.05
N ILE A 54 24.48 22.47 21.00
CA ILE A 54 25.94 22.23 21.09
C ILE A 54 26.67 23.53 21.39
N PHE A 55 26.26 24.65 20.79
CA PHE A 55 26.85 25.96 21.04
C PHE A 55 26.56 26.46 22.46
N ALA A 56 25.36 26.21 23.00
CA ALA A 56 25.01 26.52 24.38
C ALA A 56 25.81 25.67 25.40
N MET A 57 26.11 24.42 25.08
CA MET A 57 26.98 23.56 25.91
C MET A 57 28.45 23.98 25.87
N GLN A 58 28.93 24.58 24.78
CA GLN A 58 30.30 25.11 24.67
C GLN A 58 30.49 26.44 25.38
N LEU A 59 29.44 27.26 25.53
CA LEU A 59 29.49 28.54 26.23
C LEU A 59 29.37 28.42 27.76
N ALA A 60 29.05 27.24 28.29
CA ALA A 60 28.94 26.97 29.70
C ALA A 60 30.26 26.48 30.36
N SER A 61 31.43 26.69 29.71
CA SER A 61 32.73 26.39 30.31
C SER A 61 33.18 27.56 31.19
N PRO A 62 33.34 27.38 32.50
CA PRO A 62 33.89 28.42 33.35
C PRO A 62 35.40 28.56 33.11
N ASN A 63 35.83 29.81 33.00
CA ASN A 63 37.21 30.24 32.85
C ASN A 63 38.12 29.67 33.97
N PRO A 64 39.29 29.09 33.67
CA PRO A 64 40.20 28.57 34.70
C PRO A 64 41.19 29.64 35.12
N LYS A 65 40.96 30.31 36.24
CA LYS A 65 42.04 30.93 37.02
C LYS A 65 41.80 30.69 38.50
N SER A 66 42.36 29.62 39.00
CA SER A 66 42.99 29.56 40.33
C SER A 66 43.56 28.17 40.56
N THR A 67 44.82 28.15 40.87
CA THR A 67 45.67 27.05 41.30
C THR A 67 45.23 26.52 42.64
N HIS A 68 44.71 25.29 42.68
CA HIS A 68 44.89 24.34 43.81
C HIS A 68 44.63 22.92 43.28
N LYS A 69 45.70 22.10 43.33
CA LYS A 69 45.66 20.68 43.00
C LYS A 69 44.84 19.92 44.07
N THR A 70 43.60 19.73 43.85
CA THR A 70 42.81 18.65 44.44
C THR A 70 42.39 17.74 43.30
N LEU A 71 42.79 16.46 43.41
CA LEU A 71 42.37 15.39 42.50
C LEU A 71 40.85 15.18 42.64
N ILE A 72 40.09 16.01 41.97
CA ILE A 72 38.67 15.77 41.78
C ILE A 72 38.56 14.81 40.58
N PRO A 73 38.01 13.59 40.75
CA PRO A 73 37.77 12.71 39.61
C PRO A 73 36.94 13.47 38.60
N ASN A 74 37.40 13.50 37.35
CA ASN A 74 36.73 14.20 36.24
C ASN A 74 35.40 13.51 35.92
N TRP A 75 34.34 13.84 36.65
CA TRP A 75 32.99 13.29 36.53
C TRP A 75 32.31 13.65 35.20
N ALA A 76 32.92 14.52 34.41
CA ALA A 76 32.33 15.01 33.15
C ALA A 76 32.37 13.99 31.99
N ASN A 77 33.18 12.91 32.11
CA ASN A 77 33.37 11.93 31.04
C ASN A 77 32.89 10.50 31.39
N ILE A 78 32.21 10.31 32.50
CA ILE A 78 31.72 8.98 32.87
C ILE A 78 30.34 8.82 32.26
N ASP A 79 30.23 7.91 31.30
CA ASP A 79 28.91 7.47 30.76
C ASP A 79 28.10 6.83 31.89
N ARG A 80 27.18 7.61 32.46
CA ARG A 80 26.32 7.16 33.58
C ARG A 80 25.41 6.01 33.15
N THR A 81 25.19 5.80 31.87
CA THR A 81 24.39 4.68 31.38
C THR A 81 25.17 3.35 31.38
N SER A 82 26.52 3.39 31.54
CA SER A 82 27.34 2.19 31.65
C SER A 82 27.04 1.36 32.91
N VAL A 83 26.49 1.99 33.95
CA VAL A 83 26.08 1.31 35.20
C VAL A 83 24.78 0.53 35.03
N LEU A 84 23.96 0.88 34.01
CA LEU A 84 22.70 0.18 33.74
C LEU A 84 22.97 -1.10 32.94
N SER A 85 22.29 -2.19 33.31
CA SER A 85 22.31 -3.40 32.49
C SER A 85 21.64 -3.17 31.15
N ASP A 86 21.97 -3.97 30.13
CA ASP A 86 21.36 -3.88 28.79
C ASP A 86 19.84 -4.05 28.83
N GLU A 87 19.35 -4.90 29.74
CA GLU A 87 17.92 -5.14 29.91
C GLU A 87 17.18 -3.90 30.43
N ILE A 88 17.78 -3.21 31.43
CA ILE A 88 17.18 -1.98 31.97
C ILE A 88 17.22 -0.89 30.89
N LEU A 89 18.32 -0.77 30.19
CA LEU A 89 18.47 0.22 29.12
C LEU A 89 17.50 -0.07 27.96
N LEU A 90 17.28 -1.32 27.57
CA LEU A 90 16.27 -1.73 26.61
C LEU A 90 14.85 -1.32 27.05
N LYS A 91 14.51 -1.54 28.33
CA LYS A 91 13.20 -1.12 28.86
C LYS A 91 13.03 0.39 28.83
N ILE A 92 14.08 1.16 29.07
CA ILE A 92 14.05 2.63 28.98
C ILE A 92 13.88 3.06 27.52
N LEU A 93 14.71 2.53 26.61
CA LEU A 93 14.64 2.86 25.20
C LEU A 93 13.29 2.46 24.57
N ALA A 94 12.68 1.36 25.00
CA ALA A 94 11.37 0.92 24.53
C ALA A 94 10.25 1.89 24.93
N LYS A 95 10.38 2.62 26.02
CA LYS A 95 9.41 3.61 26.49
C LYS A 95 9.55 4.98 25.83
N LEU A 96 10.64 5.21 25.10
CA LEU A 96 10.81 6.47 24.38
C LEU A 96 9.78 6.58 23.23
N PRO A 97 9.19 7.77 23.02
CA PRO A 97 8.35 8.01 21.85
C PRO A 97 9.17 7.82 20.56
N GLU A 98 8.52 7.46 19.48
CA GLU A 98 9.17 7.11 18.22
C GLU A 98 10.08 8.23 17.70
N SER A 99 9.66 9.48 17.85
CA SER A 99 10.45 10.67 17.49
C SER A 99 11.81 10.75 18.18
N GLN A 100 11.93 10.18 19.39
CA GLN A 100 13.16 10.19 20.20
C GLN A 100 13.99 8.91 20.02
N ARG A 101 13.42 7.83 19.51
CA ARG A 101 14.14 6.57 19.29
C ARG A 101 15.25 6.69 18.26
N LYS A 102 15.00 7.38 17.14
CA LYS A 102 16.02 7.61 16.09
C LYS A 102 17.21 8.42 16.60
N PRO A 103 17.06 9.58 17.26
CA PRO A 103 18.17 10.30 17.88
C PRO A 103 18.93 9.48 18.91
N SER A 104 18.23 8.67 19.72
CA SER A 104 18.89 7.85 20.75
C SER A 104 19.82 6.79 20.17
N SER A 105 19.56 6.30 18.96
CA SER A 105 20.41 5.29 18.31
C SER A 105 21.79 5.79 17.90
N VAL A 106 22.02 7.11 17.82
CA VAL A 106 23.31 7.71 17.43
C VAL A 106 24.14 8.16 18.63
N VAL A 107 23.67 7.94 19.86
CA VAL A 107 24.38 8.34 21.10
C VAL A 107 25.69 7.58 21.25
N CYS A 108 25.67 6.24 21.17
CA CYS A 108 26.86 5.40 21.21
C CYS A 108 26.59 4.04 20.57
N LYS A 109 27.66 3.24 20.33
CA LYS A 109 27.55 1.89 19.72
C LYS A 109 26.67 0.94 20.55
N ARG A 110 26.72 1.03 21.87
CA ARG A 110 25.88 0.22 22.75
C ARG A 110 24.40 0.53 22.56
N TRP A 111 24.03 1.81 22.57
CA TRP A 111 22.66 2.24 22.35
C TRP A 111 22.17 1.88 20.93
N LEU A 112 23.05 2.01 19.94
CA LEU A 112 22.76 1.60 18.57
C LEU A 112 22.40 0.12 18.49
N ASN A 113 23.17 -0.76 19.16
CA ASN A 113 22.93 -2.20 19.17
C ASN A 113 21.63 -2.55 19.94
N LEU A 114 21.43 -1.91 21.10
CA LEU A 114 20.19 -2.12 21.86
C LEU A 114 18.96 -1.62 21.11
N HIS A 115 19.05 -0.49 20.42
CA HIS A 115 17.99 -0.03 19.56
C HIS A 115 17.68 -1.04 18.45
N GLY A 116 18.70 -1.67 17.86
CA GLY A 116 18.51 -2.74 16.87
C GLY A 116 17.64 -3.89 17.39
N ARG A 117 17.78 -4.27 18.66
CA ARG A 117 16.94 -5.31 19.30
C ARG A 117 15.48 -4.89 19.49
N LEU A 118 15.18 -3.59 19.46
CA LEU A 118 13.81 -3.06 19.56
C LEU A 118 13.09 -2.97 18.22
N VAL A 119 13.83 -2.97 17.11
CA VAL A 119 13.27 -2.89 15.77
C VAL A 119 12.57 -4.20 15.45
N ARG A 120 11.31 -4.12 15.05
CA ARG A 120 10.47 -5.25 14.64
C ARG A 120 10.14 -5.22 13.16
N SER A 121 10.12 -4.05 12.55
CA SER A 121 9.77 -3.84 11.16
C SER A 121 10.86 -3.07 10.44
N ILE A 122 11.25 -3.51 9.25
CA ILE A 122 12.26 -2.83 8.44
C ILE A 122 11.89 -2.89 6.96
N LYS A 123 12.23 -1.80 6.26
CA LYS A 123 12.20 -1.74 4.81
C LYS A 123 13.64 -1.72 4.29
N ILE A 124 13.96 -2.69 3.46
CA ILE A 124 15.29 -2.81 2.85
C ILE A 124 15.37 -1.88 1.64
N LEU A 125 16.40 -1.04 1.62
CA LEU A 125 16.69 -0.12 0.51
C LEU A 125 17.94 -0.52 -0.28
N ASP A 126 18.81 -1.34 0.33
CA ASP A 126 20.04 -1.82 -0.26
C ASP A 126 20.14 -3.33 -0.07
N TRP A 127 20.13 -4.07 -1.16
CA TRP A 127 20.17 -5.52 -1.16
C TRP A 127 21.47 -6.09 -0.59
N ASN A 128 22.60 -5.38 -0.77
CA ASN A 128 23.88 -5.79 -0.21
C ASN A 128 23.87 -5.85 1.32
N PHE A 129 23.06 -5.01 1.96
CA PHE A 129 22.91 -5.03 3.41
C PHE A 129 22.25 -6.33 3.89
N LEU A 130 21.30 -6.87 3.14
CA LEU A 130 20.69 -8.18 3.40
C LEU A 130 21.70 -9.31 3.18
N GLN A 131 22.36 -9.36 2.02
CA GLN A 131 23.32 -10.41 1.66
C GLN A 131 24.55 -10.48 2.56
N SER A 132 24.97 -9.35 3.15
CA SER A 132 26.13 -9.32 4.03
C SER A 132 25.89 -9.95 5.41
N GLY A 133 24.67 -10.43 5.72
CA GLY A 133 24.28 -10.94 7.04
C GLY A 133 24.20 -9.87 8.14
N ARG A 134 24.55 -8.62 7.82
CA ARG A 134 24.53 -7.50 8.79
C ARG A 134 23.11 -7.15 9.25
N LEU A 135 22.11 -7.42 8.43
CA LEU A 135 20.72 -7.20 8.79
C LEU A 135 20.35 -8.00 10.03
N ILE A 136 20.60 -9.30 10.01
CA ILE A 136 20.21 -10.24 11.06
C ILE A 136 20.99 -9.97 12.35
N SER A 137 22.32 -9.80 12.25
CA SER A 137 23.16 -9.50 13.41
C SER A 137 22.75 -8.20 14.11
N ARG A 138 22.28 -7.19 13.35
CA ARG A 138 21.86 -5.91 13.88
C ARG A 138 20.43 -5.89 14.39
N PHE A 139 19.52 -6.61 13.75
CA PHE A 139 18.08 -6.62 14.04
C PHE A 139 17.56 -8.04 14.30
N PRO A 140 17.96 -8.67 15.41
CA PRO A 140 17.68 -10.09 15.68
C PRO A 140 16.21 -10.39 15.99
N ASN A 141 15.38 -9.37 16.16
CA ASN A 141 13.99 -9.52 16.56
C ASN A 141 13.01 -9.05 15.47
N LEU A 142 13.43 -9.09 14.21
CA LEU A 142 12.55 -8.73 13.10
C LEU A 142 11.38 -9.70 12.99
N ASN A 143 10.19 -9.13 12.77
CA ASN A 143 9.00 -9.90 12.44
C ASN A 143 8.28 -9.37 11.19
N GLN A 144 8.71 -8.21 10.64
CA GLN A 144 8.18 -7.65 9.41
C GLN A 144 9.33 -7.15 8.54
N VAL A 145 9.39 -7.60 7.29
CA VAL A 145 10.43 -7.20 6.34
C VAL A 145 9.79 -6.85 4.99
N ASP A 146 10.12 -5.68 4.48
CA ASP A 146 9.74 -5.20 3.15
C ASP A 146 11.00 -5.15 2.27
N LEU A 147 11.04 -5.97 1.25
CA LEU A 147 12.16 -6.12 0.30
C LEU A 147 11.96 -5.39 -1.02
N LEU A 148 10.77 -4.81 -1.27
CA LEU A 148 10.43 -4.23 -2.58
C LEU A 148 11.47 -3.24 -3.10
N SER A 149 11.84 -2.27 -2.26
CA SER A 149 12.75 -1.21 -2.69
C SER A 149 14.19 -1.66 -2.89
N GLY A 150 14.62 -2.66 -2.10
CA GLY A 150 15.97 -3.22 -2.20
C GLY A 150 16.15 -4.14 -3.41
N SER A 151 15.05 -4.67 -3.95
CA SER A 151 15.07 -5.55 -5.13
C SER A 151 15.15 -4.80 -6.46
N LEU A 152 15.21 -3.45 -6.44
CA LEU A 152 15.37 -2.63 -7.63
C LEU A 152 16.84 -2.35 -7.90
N ILE A 153 17.26 -2.56 -9.14
CA ILE A 153 18.59 -2.16 -9.63
C ILE A 153 18.50 -0.65 -9.99
N PRO A 154 19.28 0.20 -9.33
CA PRO A 154 19.29 1.63 -9.69
C PRO A 154 19.79 1.78 -11.12
N ASP A 155 19.09 2.54 -11.93
CA ASP A 155 19.46 2.86 -13.29
C ASP A 155 20.78 3.64 -13.29
N GLN A 156 21.82 3.07 -13.89
CA GLN A 156 23.19 3.61 -13.83
C GLN A 156 23.33 5.01 -14.47
N ASN A 157 22.35 5.40 -15.30
CA ASN A 157 22.37 6.67 -16.03
C ASN A 157 21.51 7.78 -15.43
N SER A 158 20.63 7.46 -14.51
CA SER A 158 19.81 8.45 -13.85
C SER A 158 20.39 8.77 -12.47
N GLY A 159 21.17 9.74 -12.23
CA GLY A 159 21.66 10.11 -10.90
C GLY A 159 20.56 10.33 -9.83
N ILE A 160 19.38 9.81 -10.08
CA ILE A 160 18.20 9.77 -9.24
C ILE A 160 18.05 8.32 -8.78
N SER A 161 18.40 8.08 -7.52
CA SER A 161 17.96 6.88 -6.81
C SER A 161 16.47 6.68 -7.09
N LEU A 162 16.09 5.57 -7.72
CA LEU A 162 14.70 5.11 -7.83
C LEU A 162 14.21 4.81 -6.41
N SER A 163 14.04 5.87 -5.66
CA SER A 163 13.61 5.80 -4.28
C SER A 163 12.16 5.33 -4.23
N CYS A 164 11.74 4.88 -3.06
CA CYS A 164 10.42 4.42 -2.63
C CYS A 164 9.18 5.03 -3.30
N ARG A 165 9.31 6.13 -4.03
CA ARG A 165 8.20 6.78 -4.73
C ARG A 165 7.56 5.91 -5.82
N MET A 166 8.33 5.06 -6.52
CA MET A 166 7.77 4.28 -7.62
C MET A 166 6.96 3.07 -7.16
N LEU A 167 7.35 2.43 -6.07
CA LEU A 167 6.61 1.28 -5.53
C LEU A 167 5.49 1.69 -4.56
N SER A 168 5.58 2.86 -3.94
CA SER A 168 4.48 3.45 -3.16
C SER A 168 3.27 3.83 -4.01
N VAL A 169 3.45 4.02 -5.32
CA VAL A 169 2.37 4.36 -6.26
C VAL A 169 1.44 3.18 -6.53
N HIS A 170 1.87 1.95 -6.28
CA HIS A 170 1.01 0.76 -6.40
C HIS A 170 -0.10 0.69 -5.34
N THR A 171 0.04 1.39 -4.24
CA THR A 171 -0.93 1.33 -3.14
C THR A 171 -1.97 2.45 -3.13
N GLY A 172 -1.89 3.42 -4.02
CA GLY A 172 -2.90 4.48 -4.07
C GLY A 172 -2.58 5.61 -5.04
N SER A 173 -3.41 5.76 -6.03
CA SER A 173 -3.72 6.97 -6.78
C SER A 173 -2.58 7.79 -7.40
N GLY A 174 -2.51 7.78 -8.72
CA GLY A 174 -1.84 8.81 -9.51
C GLY A 174 -0.56 8.37 -10.20
N PHE A 175 -0.66 7.36 -11.05
CA PHE A 175 0.39 7.02 -11.99
C PHE A 175 0.61 8.17 -12.99
N SER A 176 1.82 8.72 -13.01
CA SER A 176 2.30 9.40 -14.22
C SER A 176 2.69 8.31 -15.23
N PRO A 177 2.12 8.28 -16.44
CA PRO A 177 2.35 7.22 -17.43
C PRO A 177 3.80 7.11 -17.93
N ASN A 178 4.70 7.97 -17.48
CA ASN A 178 6.08 8.05 -17.96
C ASN A 178 7.14 7.39 -17.08
N GLN A 179 6.77 6.74 -15.97
CA GLN A 179 7.72 6.05 -15.09
C GLN A 179 7.40 4.55 -15.00
N ARG A 180 7.72 3.81 -16.05
CA ARG A 180 7.63 2.34 -16.05
C ARG A 180 8.87 1.77 -15.36
N VAL A 181 8.68 0.96 -14.33
CA VAL A 181 9.73 0.04 -13.87
C VAL A 181 9.85 -1.03 -14.94
N LEU A 182 10.90 -0.99 -15.74
CA LEU A 182 11.20 -2.05 -16.68
C LEU A 182 11.55 -3.32 -15.88
N GLU A 183 11.08 -4.48 -16.30
CA GLU A 183 11.47 -5.77 -15.70
C GLU A 183 12.98 -5.95 -15.62
N SER A 184 13.73 -5.31 -16.53
CA SER A 184 15.20 -5.24 -16.54
C SER A 184 15.82 -4.58 -15.30
N ASN A 185 15.04 -3.79 -14.56
CA ASN A 185 15.50 -3.08 -13.36
C ASN A 185 15.22 -3.86 -12.07
N LEU A 186 14.81 -5.12 -12.17
CA LEU A 186 14.62 -6.02 -11.05
C LEU A 186 15.82 -6.94 -10.88
N LEU A 187 16.10 -7.29 -9.63
CA LEU A 187 17.08 -8.34 -9.34
C LEU A 187 16.63 -9.67 -9.96
N PRO A 188 17.57 -10.49 -10.47
CA PRO A 188 17.28 -11.85 -10.89
C PRO A 188 16.69 -12.69 -9.74
N ALA A 189 15.81 -13.63 -10.06
CA ALA A 189 15.13 -14.47 -9.06
C ALA A 189 16.12 -15.22 -8.16
N GLU A 190 17.23 -15.72 -8.71
CA GLU A 190 18.27 -16.44 -7.96
C GLU A 190 18.98 -15.56 -6.91
N VAL A 191 19.04 -14.23 -7.15
CA VAL A 191 19.59 -13.28 -6.19
C VAL A 191 18.57 -13.01 -5.09
N VAL A 192 17.29 -12.89 -5.46
CA VAL A 192 16.19 -12.71 -4.50
C VAL A 192 16.07 -13.94 -3.61
N ASP A 193 16.09 -15.14 -4.17
CA ASP A 193 15.96 -16.40 -3.43
C ASP A 193 17.10 -16.61 -2.42
N ARG A 194 18.34 -16.33 -2.79
CA ARG A 194 19.47 -16.35 -1.84
C ARG A 194 19.30 -15.33 -0.69
N GLY A 195 18.70 -14.17 -1.00
CA GLY A 195 18.38 -13.20 0.04
C GLY A 195 17.27 -13.68 0.96
N LEU A 196 16.26 -14.36 0.41
CA LEU A 196 15.16 -14.96 1.18
C LEU A 196 15.66 -16.09 2.09
N ASP A 197 16.51 -16.98 1.57
CA ASP A 197 17.11 -18.06 2.34
C ASP A 197 17.90 -17.52 3.55
N GLY A 198 18.78 -16.55 3.32
CA GLY A 198 19.50 -15.89 4.42
C GLY A 198 18.58 -15.16 5.42
N LEU A 199 17.47 -14.56 4.93
CA LEU A 199 16.50 -13.91 5.79
C LEU A 199 15.72 -14.93 6.62
N ALA A 200 15.24 -16.00 6.01
CA ALA A 200 14.44 -17.04 6.63
C ALA A 200 15.21 -17.74 7.75
N SER A 201 16.44 -18.19 7.47
CA SER A 201 17.33 -18.81 8.47
C SER A 201 17.64 -17.88 9.65
N GLY A 202 17.69 -16.56 9.41
CA GLY A 202 18.00 -15.59 10.46
C GLY A 202 16.81 -15.00 11.19
N CYS A 203 15.59 -15.15 10.67
CA CYS A 203 14.38 -14.54 11.20
C CYS A 203 13.22 -15.55 11.34
N PRO A 204 13.33 -16.63 12.15
CA PRO A 204 12.31 -17.67 12.25
C PRO A 204 10.96 -17.16 12.83
N ASN A 205 10.95 -15.98 13.43
CA ASN A 205 9.74 -15.33 13.94
C ASN A 205 9.12 -14.32 12.95
N LEU A 206 9.44 -14.43 11.66
CA LEU A 206 8.90 -13.55 10.64
C LEU A 206 7.38 -13.75 10.52
N ARG A 207 6.63 -12.66 10.61
CA ARG A 207 5.16 -12.64 10.50
C ARG A 207 4.66 -11.97 9.24
N LYS A 208 5.43 -11.00 8.73
CA LYS A 208 5.07 -10.26 7.52
C LYS A 208 6.28 -10.16 6.60
N LEU A 209 6.06 -10.55 5.35
CA LEU A 209 7.04 -10.43 4.27
C LEU A 209 6.42 -9.72 3.06
N VAL A 210 7.16 -8.79 2.50
CA VAL A 210 6.83 -8.14 1.22
C VAL A 210 8.01 -8.38 0.28
N VAL A 211 7.76 -9.03 -0.86
CA VAL A 211 8.80 -9.43 -1.80
C VAL A 211 8.37 -9.31 -3.25
N ILE A 212 9.32 -9.14 -4.14
CA ILE A 212 9.12 -9.07 -5.59
C ILE A 212 10.08 -10.01 -6.32
N GLY A 213 9.57 -10.74 -7.31
CA GLY A 213 10.38 -11.55 -8.22
C GLY A 213 11.03 -12.77 -7.57
N ALA A 214 10.51 -13.26 -6.45
CA ALA A 214 10.93 -14.53 -5.86
C ALA A 214 10.51 -15.70 -6.74
N SER A 215 11.26 -16.81 -6.69
CA SER A 215 10.87 -18.08 -7.30
C SER A 215 10.11 -18.98 -6.32
N GLU A 216 9.65 -20.14 -6.82
CA GLU A 216 9.05 -21.19 -6.01
C GLU A 216 9.99 -21.63 -4.88
N LEU A 217 11.29 -21.81 -5.18
CA LEU A 217 12.29 -22.30 -4.22
C LEU A 217 12.54 -21.30 -3.08
N GLY A 218 12.68 -20.01 -3.42
CA GLY A 218 12.88 -18.99 -2.39
C GLY A 218 11.70 -18.85 -1.43
N LEU A 219 10.46 -19.02 -1.93
CA LEU A 219 9.28 -18.99 -1.08
C LEU A 219 9.10 -20.27 -0.28
N LEU A 220 9.49 -21.43 -0.82
CA LEU A 220 9.49 -22.69 -0.09
C LEU A 220 10.44 -22.63 1.12
N SER A 221 11.67 -22.12 0.93
CA SER A 221 12.61 -21.89 2.03
C SER A 221 12.02 -20.99 3.12
N VAL A 222 11.30 -19.91 2.73
CA VAL A 222 10.60 -19.06 3.71
C VAL A 222 9.48 -19.82 4.42
N ALA A 223 8.74 -20.67 3.74
CA ALA A 223 7.64 -21.43 4.34
C ALA A 223 8.16 -22.44 5.38
N GLU A 224 9.28 -23.10 5.09
CA GLU A 224 9.91 -24.09 5.95
C GLU A 224 10.54 -23.45 7.21
N GLU A 225 11.30 -22.36 7.02
CA GLU A 225 12.06 -21.74 8.10
C GLU A 225 11.24 -20.73 8.92
N CYS A 226 10.15 -20.19 8.36
CA CYS A 226 9.32 -19.17 9.01
C CYS A 226 7.87 -19.66 9.24
N PRO A 227 7.63 -20.63 10.11
CA PRO A 227 6.27 -21.17 10.36
C PRO A 227 5.31 -20.16 10.97
N THR A 228 5.81 -19.02 11.45
CA THR A 228 5.01 -17.94 12.04
C THR A 228 4.51 -16.92 11.01
N LEU A 229 4.78 -17.11 9.70
CA LEU A 229 4.39 -16.19 8.65
C LEU A 229 2.87 -16.12 8.52
N GLN A 230 2.31 -14.91 8.67
CA GLN A 230 0.87 -14.63 8.66
C GLN A 230 0.47 -13.70 7.52
N GLU A 231 1.36 -12.81 7.10
CA GLU A 231 1.08 -11.82 6.06
C GLU A 231 2.16 -11.89 4.97
N LEU A 232 1.73 -12.07 3.73
CA LEU A 232 2.61 -12.07 2.56
C LEU A 232 2.06 -11.13 1.49
N GLU A 233 2.90 -10.22 1.01
CA GLU A 233 2.66 -9.43 -0.18
C GLU A 233 3.68 -9.84 -1.24
N LEU A 234 3.20 -10.40 -2.35
CA LEU A 234 4.01 -10.98 -3.41
C LEU A 234 3.78 -10.23 -4.72
N HIS A 235 4.83 -9.66 -5.26
CA HIS A 235 4.82 -8.95 -6.54
C HIS A 235 5.50 -9.76 -7.63
N LYS A 236 5.04 -9.58 -8.88
CA LYS A 236 5.50 -10.32 -10.06
C LYS A 236 5.37 -11.83 -9.85
N CYS A 237 4.19 -12.25 -9.41
CA CYS A 237 3.90 -13.66 -9.14
C CYS A 237 3.23 -14.36 -10.32
N SER A 238 3.49 -15.66 -10.46
CA SER A 238 2.89 -16.57 -11.45
C SER A 238 2.45 -17.85 -10.77
N ASP A 239 1.71 -18.70 -11.47
CA ASP A 239 1.21 -19.97 -10.95
C ASP A 239 2.28 -20.85 -10.31
N ASN A 240 3.47 -20.91 -10.94
CA ASN A 240 4.60 -21.70 -10.42
C ASN A 240 5.08 -21.19 -9.06
N VAL A 241 5.12 -19.87 -8.90
CA VAL A 241 5.57 -19.23 -7.65
C VAL A 241 4.59 -19.53 -6.50
N LEU A 242 3.29 -19.68 -6.80
CA LEU A 242 2.28 -19.98 -5.80
C LEU A 242 2.42 -21.37 -5.16
N ARG A 243 3.12 -22.31 -5.81
CA ARG A 243 3.45 -23.60 -5.19
C ARG A 243 4.33 -23.46 -3.96
N GLY A 244 5.29 -22.53 -3.99
CA GLY A 244 6.16 -22.26 -2.84
C GLY A 244 5.40 -21.74 -1.63
N ILE A 245 4.37 -20.89 -1.83
CA ILE A 245 3.58 -20.35 -0.70
C ILE A 245 2.49 -21.31 -0.23
N ALA A 246 2.13 -22.32 -1.00
CA ALA A 246 1.17 -23.33 -0.57
C ALA A 246 1.61 -24.10 0.69
N ALA A 247 2.92 -24.10 0.99
CA ALA A 247 3.46 -24.66 2.23
C ALA A 247 3.30 -23.71 3.45
N CYS A 248 2.86 -22.46 3.26
CA CYS A 248 2.65 -21.50 4.36
C CYS A 248 1.30 -21.74 5.06
N GLU A 249 1.17 -22.78 5.86
CA GLU A 249 -0.09 -23.20 6.50
C GLU A 249 -0.72 -22.15 7.41
N ASN A 250 0.07 -21.22 7.97
CA ASN A 250 -0.39 -20.19 8.91
C ASN A 250 -0.70 -18.84 8.25
N LEU A 251 -0.68 -18.77 6.92
CA LEU A 251 -0.93 -17.54 6.19
C LEU A 251 -2.39 -17.08 6.33
N GLN A 252 -2.59 -15.85 6.78
CA GLN A 252 -3.90 -15.24 7.02
C GLN A 252 -4.20 -14.10 6.05
N VAL A 253 -3.19 -13.34 5.68
CA VAL A 253 -3.33 -12.20 4.77
C VAL A 253 -2.39 -12.38 3.60
N LEU A 254 -2.95 -12.46 2.40
CA LEU A 254 -2.18 -12.58 1.17
C LEU A 254 -2.58 -11.50 0.18
N LYS A 255 -1.57 -10.82 -0.35
CA LYS A 255 -1.72 -9.91 -1.48
C LYS A 255 -0.86 -10.40 -2.63
N LEU A 256 -1.50 -10.71 -3.75
CA LEU A 256 -0.86 -11.13 -5.00
C LEU A 256 -0.91 -9.98 -6.00
N VAL A 257 0.23 -9.61 -6.53
CA VAL A 257 0.36 -8.62 -7.61
C VAL A 257 1.00 -9.32 -8.81
N ALA A 258 0.17 -9.72 -9.77
CA ALA A 258 0.59 -10.43 -10.98
C ALA A 258 0.86 -9.46 -12.13
N ASN A 259 -0.14 -9.21 -12.95
CA ASN A 259 -0.03 -8.29 -14.08
C ASN A 259 -0.58 -6.91 -13.70
N VAL A 260 0.28 -5.91 -13.72
CA VAL A 260 -0.11 -4.51 -13.55
C VAL A 260 0.31 -3.76 -14.81
N ASP A 261 -0.60 -3.01 -15.42
CA ASP A 261 -0.42 -2.33 -16.71
C ASP A 261 1.01 -1.75 -16.89
N GLY A 262 1.82 -2.43 -17.69
CA GLY A 262 3.17 -2.02 -18.07
C GLY A 262 4.27 -2.20 -17.03
N LEU A 263 4.01 -2.89 -15.91
CA LEU A 263 5.00 -3.14 -14.86
C LEU A 263 5.46 -4.60 -14.83
N TYR A 264 4.51 -5.54 -14.81
CA TYR A 264 4.80 -6.99 -14.78
C TYR A 264 3.97 -7.69 -15.84
N SER A 265 4.58 -8.73 -16.44
CA SER A 265 3.94 -9.63 -17.43
C SER A 265 3.57 -11.00 -16.85
N SER A 266 3.57 -11.12 -15.53
CA SER A 266 3.27 -12.38 -14.84
C SER A 266 1.78 -12.68 -14.84
N VAL A 267 1.43 -13.97 -14.90
CA VAL A 267 0.04 -14.44 -14.92
C VAL A 267 -0.20 -15.35 -13.73
N VAL A 268 -1.27 -15.07 -12.99
CA VAL A 268 -1.89 -15.96 -12.00
C VAL A 268 -3.23 -16.37 -12.57
N SER A 269 -3.40 -17.67 -12.81
CA SER A 269 -4.60 -18.28 -13.39
C SER A 269 -5.35 -19.15 -12.37
N ASP A 270 -6.39 -19.88 -12.82
CA ASP A 270 -7.12 -20.86 -12.00
C ASP A 270 -6.22 -21.94 -11.41
N ILE A 271 -5.16 -22.30 -12.11
CA ILE A 271 -4.18 -23.29 -11.61
C ILE A 271 -3.52 -22.75 -10.34
N GLY A 272 -2.98 -21.52 -10.43
CA GLY A 272 -2.35 -20.88 -9.29
C GLY A 272 -3.33 -20.62 -8.13
N LEU A 273 -4.54 -20.15 -8.43
CA LEU A 273 -5.57 -19.91 -7.42
C LEU A 273 -6.00 -21.22 -6.72
N THR A 274 -6.06 -22.34 -7.44
CA THR A 274 -6.39 -23.65 -6.87
C THR A 274 -5.26 -24.18 -5.98
N ILE A 275 -4.02 -24.09 -6.42
CA ILE A 275 -2.83 -24.46 -5.63
C ILE A 275 -2.79 -23.67 -4.34
N LEU A 276 -2.99 -22.35 -4.43
CA LEU A 276 -3.06 -21.46 -3.29
C LEU A 276 -4.16 -21.86 -2.31
N ALA A 277 -5.36 -22.11 -2.82
CA ALA A 277 -6.51 -22.44 -2.00
C ALA A 277 -6.30 -23.73 -1.20
N GLN A 278 -5.70 -24.74 -1.83
CA GLN A 278 -5.39 -26.03 -1.19
C GLN A 278 -4.33 -25.92 -0.09
N GLY A 279 -3.31 -25.05 -0.28
CA GLY A 279 -2.23 -24.89 0.69
C GLY A 279 -2.55 -23.90 1.80
N CYS A 280 -3.16 -22.77 1.47
CA CYS A 280 -3.37 -21.65 2.41
C CYS A 280 -4.81 -21.62 2.95
N THR A 281 -5.27 -22.68 3.59
CA THR A 281 -6.67 -22.85 4.06
C THR A 281 -7.07 -21.86 5.17
N ARG A 282 -6.12 -21.21 5.85
CA ARG A 282 -6.35 -20.27 6.96
C ARG A 282 -6.45 -18.81 6.51
N LEU A 283 -6.55 -18.54 5.21
CA LEU A 283 -6.68 -17.18 4.69
C LEU A 283 -7.95 -16.51 5.23
N VAL A 284 -7.76 -15.32 5.78
CA VAL A 284 -8.81 -14.40 6.24
C VAL A 284 -9.00 -13.26 5.23
N LYS A 285 -7.90 -12.80 4.63
CA LYS A 285 -7.91 -11.71 3.65
C LYS A 285 -7.08 -12.07 2.43
N LEU A 286 -7.68 -11.92 1.25
CA LEU A 286 -7.04 -12.14 -0.05
C LEU A 286 -7.21 -10.90 -0.94
N GLU A 287 -6.10 -10.40 -1.49
CA GLU A 287 -6.08 -9.31 -2.47
C GLU A 287 -5.45 -9.80 -3.78
N LEU A 288 -6.19 -9.71 -4.88
CA LEU A 288 -5.81 -10.14 -6.21
C LEU A 288 -5.65 -8.93 -7.14
N TRP A 289 -4.41 -8.62 -7.51
CA TRP A 289 -4.05 -7.47 -8.36
C TRP A 289 -3.59 -7.96 -9.73
N GLY A 290 -4.33 -7.59 -10.79
CA GLY A 290 -4.00 -7.99 -12.16
C GLY A 290 -3.97 -9.50 -12.36
N CYS A 291 -4.63 -10.27 -11.51
CA CYS A 291 -4.75 -11.71 -11.64
C CYS A 291 -5.83 -12.06 -12.67
N GLU A 292 -5.60 -13.15 -13.38
CA GLU A 292 -6.55 -13.82 -14.25
C GLU A 292 -7.22 -14.96 -13.46
N GLY A 293 -8.13 -15.65 -14.09
CA GLY A 293 -8.86 -16.76 -13.49
C GLY A 293 -10.31 -16.74 -13.92
N SER A 294 -11.07 -17.70 -13.43
CA SER A 294 -12.45 -17.89 -13.80
C SER A 294 -13.32 -18.33 -12.62
N TYR A 295 -14.47 -18.86 -12.93
CA TYR A 295 -15.36 -19.52 -11.96
C TYR A 295 -14.65 -20.58 -11.11
N ASP A 296 -13.78 -21.41 -11.73
CA ASP A 296 -13.16 -22.54 -11.06
C ASP A 296 -12.15 -22.12 -9.99
N GLY A 297 -11.32 -21.10 -10.27
CA GLY A 297 -10.37 -20.58 -9.30
C GLY A 297 -11.05 -19.93 -8.08
N ILE A 298 -12.09 -19.14 -8.30
CA ILE A 298 -12.85 -18.52 -7.19
C ILE A 298 -13.63 -19.56 -6.39
N LYS A 299 -14.20 -20.58 -7.06
CA LYS A 299 -14.84 -21.71 -6.40
C LYS A 299 -13.86 -22.50 -5.51
N ALA A 300 -12.67 -22.79 -6.01
CA ALA A 300 -11.62 -23.45 -5.24
C ALA A 300 -11.27 -22.66 -3.96
N ILE A 301 -11.07 -21.32 -4.10
CA ILE A 301 -10.84 -20.44 -2.95
C ILE A 301 -12.00 -20.55 -1.95
N GLY A 302 -13.26 -20.44 -2.40
CA GLY A 302 -14.42 -20.52 -1.52
C GLY A 302 -14.55 -21.85 -0.81
N GLN A 303 -14.24 -22.96 -1.48
CA GLN A 303 -14.34 -24.31 -0.91
C GLN A 303 -13.21 -24.64 0.08
N CYS A 304 -11.98 -24.16 -0.18
CA CYS A 304 -10.83 -24.50 0.66
C CYS A 304 -10.56 -23.46 1.75
N CYS A 305 -10.71 -22.17 1.46
CA CYS A 305 -10.39 -21.08 2.39
C CYS A 305 -11.63 -20.67 3.21
N GLN A 306 -12.11 -21.55 4.07
CA GLN A 306 -13.33 -21.36 4.84
C GLN A 306 -13.28 -20.18 5.85
N MET A 307 -12.10 -19.65 6.15
CA MET A 307 -11.93 -18.51 7.04
C MET A 307 -11.92 -17.17 6.29
N LEU A 308 -12.12 -17.15 4.96
CA LEU A 308 -11.99 -15.95 4.14
C LEU A 308 -13.13 -14.96 4.43
N GLU A 309 -12.77 -13.81 5.01
CA GLU A 309 -13.68 -12.72 5.34
C GLU A 309 -13.59 -11.53 4.39
N GLU A 310 -12.42 -11.29 3.80
CA GLU A 310 -12.19 -10.14 2.89
C GLU A 310 -11.58 -10.62 1.58
N LEU A 311 -12.22 -10.25 0.46
CA LEU A 311 -11.73 -10.50 -0.89
C LEU A 311 -11.69 -9.18 -1.66
N THR A 312 -10.52 -8.86 -2.22
CA THR A 312 -10.30 -7.63 -2.99
C THR A 312 -9.78 -7.97 -4.37
N PHE A 313 -10.43 -7.42 -5.39
CA PHE A 313 -9.98 -7.45 -6.77
C PHE A 313 -9.49 -6.07 -7.20
N CYS A 314 -8.28 -6.00 -7.72
CA CYS A 314 -7.72 -4.77 -8.24
C CYS A 314 -7.24 -4.95 -9.67
N ASP A 315 -7.78 -4.16 -10.61
CA ASP A 315 -7.45 -4.22 -12.05
C ASP A 315 -7.37 -5.66 -12.58
N HIS A 316 -8.29 -6.51 -12.13
CA HIS A 316 -8.30 -7.94 -12.46
C HIS A 316 -8.67 -8.19 -13.92
N ARG A 317 -8.28 -9.36 -14.42
CA ARG A 317 -8.54 -9.85 -15.78
C ARG A 317 -9.27 -11.18 -15.78
N MET A 318 -10.16 -11.37 -14.79
CA MET A 318 -10.95 -12.58 -14.64
C MET A 318 -11.84 -12.81 -15.86
N ASP A 319 -11.99 -14.07 -16.26
CA ASP A 319 -12.92 -14.51 -17.31
C ASP A 319 -14.37 -14.37 -16.87
N GLY A 320 -15.29 -14.43 -17.84
CA GLY A 320 -16.71 -14.27 -17.56
C GLY A 320 -17.30 -15.38 -16.67
N GLY A 321 -18.28 -15.01 -15.84
CA GLY A 321 -19.06 -15.95 -15.02
C GLY A 321 -18.51 -16.19 -13.61
N TRP A 322 -17.39 -15.61 -13.24
CA TRP A 322 -16.76 -15.85 -11.95
C TRP A 322 -17.57 -15.32 -10.76
N LEU A 323 -18.44 -14.32 -10.95
CA LEU A 323 -19.34 -13.83 -9.88
C LEU A 323 -20.22 -14.93 -9.32
N ALA A 324 -20.63 -15.91 -10.15
CA ALA A 324 -21.44 -17.05 -9.73
C ALA A 324 -20.71 -18.01 -8.77
N ALA A 325 -19.39 -17.91 -8.65
CA ALA A 325 -18.61 -18.70 -7.72
C ALA A 325 -18.50 -18.08 -6.31
N LEU A 326 -18.80 -16.78 -6.14
CA LEU A 326 -18.69 -16.10 -4.84
C LEU A 326 -19.55 -16.72 -3.72
N PRO A 327 -20.73 -17.30 -3.97
CA PRO A 327 -21.51 -17.95 -2.93
C PRO A 327 -20.79 -19.11 -2.21
N TYR A 328 -19.79 -19.73 -2.83
CA TYR A 328 -18.94 -20.74 -2.16
C TYR A 328 -18.06 -20.14 -1.05
N CYS A 329 -17.82 -18.82 -1.07
CA CYS A 329 -17.12 -18.11 0.00
C CYS A 329 -18.13 -17.81 1.14
N GLU A 330 -18.55 -18.82 1.89
CA GLU A 330 -19.66 -18.74 2.85
C GLU A 330 -19.44 -17.69 3.96
N ASN A 331 -18.21 -17.46 4.36
CA ASN A 331 -17.84 -16.51 5.43
C ASN A 331 -17.37 -15.14 4.91
N LEU A 332 -17.49 -14.87 3.62
CA LEU A 332 -17.05 -13.61 3.02
C LEU A 332 -17.94 -12.45 3.48
N LYS A 333 -17.37 -11.54 4.26
CA LYS A 333 -18.05 -10.36 4.81
C LYS A 333 -17.84 -9.10 3.96
N THR A 334 -16.68 -8.98 3.32
CA THR A 334 -16.30 -7.78 2.58
C THR A 334 -15.79 -8.13 1.19
N LEU A 335 -16.42 -7.56 0.18
CA LEU A 335 -16.01 -7.65 -1.21
C LEU A 335 -15.60 -6.27 -1.71
N ARG A 336 -14.38 -6.15 -2.24
CA ARG A 336 -13.83 -4.88 -2.73
C ARG A 336 -13.41 -5.00 -4.19
N PHE A 337 -13.70 -3.96 -4.96
CA PHE A 337 -13.22 -3.78 -6.33
C PHE A 337 -12.49 -2.46 -6.44
N GLN A 338 -11.28 -2.48 -6.97
CA GLN A 338 -10.48 -1.28 -7.17
C GLN A 338 -9.97 -1.22 -8.60
N SER A 339 -10.17 -0.08 -9.25
CA SER A 339 -9.68 0.21 -10.61
C SER A 339 -10.11 -0.81 -11.67
N CYS A 340 -11.22 -1.53 -11.45
CA CYS A 340 -11.70 -2.56 -12.37
C CYS A 340 -12.43 -1.93 -13.56
N LYS A 341 -11.89 -2.14 -14.77
CA LYS A 341 -12.52 -1.71 -16.04
C LYS A 341 -13.77 -2.54 -16.36
N ARG A 342 -13.76 -3.81 -15.96
CA ARG A 342 -14.89 -4.74 -16.02
C ARG A 342 -14.91 -5.54 -14.73
N ILE A 343 -16.08 -5.77 -14.16
CA ILE A 343 -16.22 -6.61 -12.96
C ILE A 343 -16.39 -8.08 -13.39
N ASP A 344 -17.24 -8.32 -14.38
CA ASP A 344 -17.41 -9.64 -14.98
C ASP A 344 -17.74 -9.44 -16.46
N THR A 345 -17.24 -10.27 -17.35
CA THR A 345 -17.48 -10.10 -18.78
C THR A 345 -18.79 -10.73 -19.24
N VAL A 346 -19.17 -11.88 -18.65
CA VAL A 346 -20.39 -12.63 -18.95
C VAL A 346 -20.92 -13.30 -17.68
N PRO A 347 -21.68 -12.59 -16.85
CA PRO A 347 -22.10 -13.11 -15.53
C PRO A 347 -23.04 -14.32 -15.55
N GLY A 348 -23.46 -14.74 -16.74
CA GLY A 348 -24.39 -15.85 -16.89
C GLY A 348 -25.86 -15.49 -16.62
N PRO A 349 -26.77 -16.47 -16.70
CA PRO A 349 -28.18 -16.27 -16.38
C PRO A 349 -28.40 -15.99 -14.89
N ASP A 350 -29.41 -15.17 -14.58
CA ASP A 350 -29.78 -14.81 -13.21
C ASP A 350 -30.06 -16.04 -12.29
N GLU A 351 -30.49 -17.15 -12.89
CA GLU A 351 -30.84 -18.42 -12.19
C GLU A 351 -29.64 -19.06 -11.48
N TYR A 352 -28.42 -18.82 -11.99
CA TYR A 352 -27.19 -19.35 -11.40
C TYR A 352 -26.52 -18.37 -10.41
N LEU A 353 -27.07 -17.15 -10.29
CA LEU A 353 -26.55 -16.11 -9.42
C LEU A 353 -27.20 -16.18 -8.04
N SER A 354 -26.59 -16.89 -7.14
CA SER A 354 -26.98 -16.94 -5.72
C SER A 354 -26.37 -15.80 -4.92
N ALA A 355 -27.05 -15.37 -3.86
CA ALA A 355 -26.50 -14.38 -2.95
C ALA A 355 -25.38 -14.97 -2.09
N CYS A 356 -24.28 -14.25 -1.95
CA CYS A 356 -23.23 -14.56 -0.98
C CYS A 356 -23.79 -14.36 0.44
N PRO A 357 -23.89 -15.43 1.28
CA PRO A 357 -24.75 -15.42 2.46
C PRO A 357 -24.30 -14.48 3.56
N ALA A 358 -23.00 -14.37 3.81
CA ALA A 358 -22.42 -13.57 4.87
C ALA A 358 -22.00 -12.16 4.43
N LEU A 359 -22.19 -11.79 3.15
CA LEU A 359 -21.66 -10.55 2.61
C LEU A 359 -22.37 -9.34 3.22
N GLU A 360 -21.61 -8.54 3.95
CA GLU A 360 -22.09 -7.33 4.61
C GLU A 360 -21.69 -6.06 3.89
N ARG A 361 -20.50 -6.03 3.28
CA ARG A 361 -19.88 -4.81 2.75
C ARG A 361 -19.45 -4.98 1.30
N LEU A 362 -19.91 -4.10 0.44
CA LEU A 362 -19.50 -3.98 -0.96
C LEU A 362 -18.82 -2.63 -1.20
N HIS A 363 -17.56 -2.63 -1.61
CA HIS A 363 -16.81 -1.43 -1.90
C HIS A 363 -16.34 -1.42 -3.36
N LEU A 364 -16.63 -0.34 -4.07
CA LEU A 364 -16.17 -0.13 -5.44
C LEU A 364 -15.43 1.20 -5.52
N GLU A 365 -14.16 1.15 -5.89
CA GLU A 365 -13.32 2.33 -6.07
C GLU A 365 -12.76 2.38 -7.49
N LYS A 366 -12.97 3.51 -8.18
CA LYS A 366 -12.46 3.74 -9.55
C LYS A 366 -12.88 2.64 -10.55
N CYS A 367 -14.08 2.09 -10.38
CA CYS A 367 -14.62 1.03 -11.26
C CYS A 367 -15.54 1.58 -12.35
N GLN A 368 -15.61 0.87 -13.49
CA GLN A 368 -16.54 1.18 -14.56
C GLN A 368 -17.83 0.34 -14.42
N LEU A 369 -18.97 1.01 -14.30
CA LEU A 369 -20.30 0.41 -14.08
C LEU A 369 -21.24 0.74 -15.24
N ARG A 370 -20.86 0.35 -16.47
CA ARG A 370 -21.61 0.71 -17.70
C ARG A 370 -22.52 -0.39 -18.22
N ASP A 371 -22.24 -1.64 -17.86
CA ASP A 371 -23.03 -2.78 -18.34
C ASP A 371 -24.10 -3.16 -17.31
N LYS A 372 -25.37 -3.05 -17.75
CA LYS A 372 -26.53 -3.32 -16.90
C LYS A 372 -26.60 -4.77 -16.43
N LYS A 373 -26.19 -5.73 -17.27
CA LYS A 373 -26.19 -7.15 -16.91
C LYS A 373 -25.17 -7.43 -15.80
N ILE A 374 -23.98 -6.88 -15.93
CA ILE A 374 -22.90 -7.03 -14.96
C ILE A 374 -23.28 -6.40 -13.61
N VAL A 375 -23.80 -5.16 -13.65
CA VAL A 375 -24.21 -4.44 -12.44
C VAL A 375 -25.38 -5.18 -11.75
N ARG A 376 -26.31 -5.73 -12.51
CA ARG A 376 -27.41 -6.55 -12.00
C ARG A 376 -26.88 -7.80 -11.31
N ALA A 377 -26.00 -8.55 -11.96
CA ALA A 377 -25.38 -9.75 -11.39
C ALA A 377 -24.64 -9.44 -10.08
N LEU A 378 -23.85 -8.34 -10.07
CA LEU A 378 -23.18 -7.89 -8.86
C LEU A 378 -24.16 -7.66 -7.69
N PHE A 379 -25.24 -6.91 -7.91
CA PHE A 379 -26.22 -6.66 -6.86
C PHE A 379 -27.03 -7.90 -6.47
N MET A 380 -27.21 -8.86 -7.37
CA MET A 380 -27.83 -10.15 -7.02
C MET A 380 -26.95 -10.95 -6.07
N VAL A 381 -25.66 -11.07 -6.36
CA VAL A 381 -24.69 -11.73 -5.48
C VAL A 381 -24.54 -10.99 -4.14
N CYS A 382 -24.57 -9.65 -4.17
CA CYS A 382 -24.42 -8.79 -3.00
C CYS A 382 -25.76 -8.46 -2.30
N ARG A 383 -26.85 -9.22 -2.53
CA ARG A 383 -28.20 -8.90 -2.02
C ARG A 383 -28.29 -8.86 -0.50
N ALA A 384 -27.40 -9.52 0.21
CA ALA A 384 -27.32 -9.53 1.68
C ALA A 384 -26.57 -8.31 2.25
N ALA A 385 -25.95 -7.48 1.41
CA ALA A 385 -25.12 -6.35 1.84
C ALA A 385 -25.90 -5.34 2.70
N LYS A 386 -25.23 -4.86 3.72
CA LYS A 386 -25.67 -3.81 4.64
C LYS A 386 -25.01 -2.47 4.35
N GLU A 387 -23.88 -2.51 3.69
CA GLU A 387 -23.03 -1.34 3.41
C GLU A 387 -22.56 -1.37 1.96
N ILE A 388 -22.79 -0.27 1.23
CA ILE A 388 -22.28 -0.07 -0.13
C ILE A 388 -21.54 1.25 -0.20
N VAL A 389 -20.31 1.19 -0.73
CA VAL A 389 -19.45 2.34 -0.94
C VAL A 389 -19.06 2.42 -2.43
N PHE A 390 -19.39 3.54 -3.07
CA PHE A 390 -18.92 3.87 -4.40
C PHE A 390 -17.99 5.07 -4.32
N LYS A 391 -16.75 4.91 -4.77
CA LYS A 391 -15.76 5.97 -4.78
C LYS A 391 -15.17 6.15 -6.18
N ASN A 392 -15.39 7.34 -6.77
CA ASN A 392 -14.89 7.70 -8.09
C ASN A 392 -15.26 6.67 -9.19
N CYS A 393 -16.47 6.11 -9.13
CA CYS A 393 -16.95 5.14 -10.11
C CYS A 393 -17.57 5.84 -11.32
N TRP A 394 -17.33 5.28 -12.51
CA TRP A 394 -17.85 5.81 -13.79
C TRP A 394 -19.00 4.96 -14.33
N GLY A 395 -19.96 5.60 -14.97
CA GLY A 395 -21.10 4.92 -15.59
C GLY A 395 -22.18 4.46 -14.61
N LEU A 396 -22.14 4.89 -13.34
CA LEU A 396 -23.22 4.64 -12.39
C LEU A 396 -24.38 5.61 -12.67
N GLU A 397 -25.15 5.32 -13.73
CA GLU A 397 -26.35 6.06 -14.11
C GLU A 397 -27.54 5.67 -13.22
N ASN A 398 -28.63 6.44 -13.27
CA ASN A 398 -29.84 6.19 -12.49
C ASN A 398 -30.38 4.76 -12.67
N ASP A 399 -30.41 4.27 -13.90
CA ASP A 399 -30.88 2.91 -14.20
C ASP A 399 -30.00 1.83 -13.63
N MET A 400 -28.67 2.05 -13.63
CA MET A 400 -27.71 1.14 -12.99
C MET A 400 -27.87 1.16 -11.47
N PHE A 401 -27.99 2.36 -10.90
CA PHE A 401 -28.15 2.50 -9.46
C PHE A 401 -29.49 1.93 -8.95
N ARG A 402 -30.56 2.01 -9.78
CA ARG A 402 -31.85 1.43 -9.45
C ARG A 402 -31.78 -0.08 -9.15
N LEU A 403 -30.82 -0.80 -9.73
CA LEU A 403 -30.60 -2.23 -9.46
C LEU A 403 -30.16 -2.50 -8.01
N ALA A 404 -29.58 -1.52 -7.33
CA ALA A 404 -29.22 -1.62 -5.93
C ALA A 404 -30.43 -1.75 -4.99
N SER A 405 -31.64 -1.46 -5.45
CA SER A 405 -32.88 -1.65 -4.69
C SER A 405 -33.13 -3.11 -4.28
N THR A 406 -32.46 -4.08 -4.95
CA THR A 406 -32.47 -5.50 -4.56
C THR A 406 -31.83 -5.75 -3.20
N CYS A 407 -30.91 -4.88 -2.77
CA CYS A 407 -30.21 -4.94 -1.48
C CYS A 407 -31.10 -4.36 -0.36
N ARG A 408 -32.03 -5.16 0.17
CA ARG A 408 -33.06 -4.68 1.12
C ARG A 408 -32.56 -4.44 2.55
N ARG A 409 -31.35 -4.90 2.90
CA ARG A 409 -30.78 -4.81 4.27
C ARG A 409 -29.86 -3.61 4.47
N MET A 410 -29.91 -2.65 3.54
CA MET A 410 -29.01 -1.51 3.53
C MET A 410 -29.11 -0.66 4.80
N LYS A 411 -27.94 -0.40 5.40
CA LYS A 411 -27.73 0.49 6.55
C LYS A 411 -26.87 1.69 6.24
N LEU A 412 -25.90 1.53 5.35
CA LEU A 412 -24.96 2.59 4.97
C LEU A 412 -24.80 2.67 3.46
N LEU A 413 -24.99 3.86 2.91
CA LEU A 413 -24.61 4.21 1.55
C LEU A 413 -23.58 5.34 1.57
N SER A 414 -22.46 5.14 0.87
CA SER A 414 -21.46 6.18 0.62
C SER A 414 -21.24 6.38 -0.87
N LEU A 415 -21.40 7.61 -1.35
CA LEU A 415 -21.18 8.03 -2.73
C LEU A 415 -20.14 9.12 -2.75
N GLU A 416 -18.98 8.88 -3.35
CA GLU A 416 -17.92 9.85 -3.52
C GLU A 416 -17.51 9.92 -5.00
N GLY A 417 -17.55 11.12 -5.59
CA GLY A 417 -17.09 11.34 -6.97
C GLY A 417 -17.94 10.65 -8.06
N CYS A 418 -19.18 10.23 -7.77
CA CYS A 418 -20.10 9.62 -8.73
C CYS A 418 -20.83 10.71 -9.51
N SER A 419 -20.28 11.12 -10.66
CA SER A 419 -20.70 12.35 -11.36
C SER A 419 -21.92 12.18 -12.26
N VAL A 420 -22.39 10.97 -12.52
CA VAL A 420 -23.49 10.69 -13.48
C VAL A 420 -24.83 10.53 -12.76
N LEU A 421 -24.83 10.02 -11.53
CA LEU A 421 -26.04 9.80 -10.72
C LEU A 421 -26.70 11.13 -10.37
N THR A 422 -28.03 11.24 -10.59
CA THR A 422 -28.83 12.42 -10.27
C THR A 422 -29.56 12.28 -8.92
N THR A 423 -30.08 13.38 -8.40
CA THR A 423 -30.87 13.42 -7.15
C THR A 423 -32.09 12.51 -7.23
N GLU A 424 -32.80 12.52 -8.38
CA GLU A 424 -33.96 11.66 -8.65
C GLU A 424 -33.56 10.16 -8.64
N GLY A 425 -32.44 9.81 -9.31
CA GLY A 425 -31.92 8.45 -9.33
C GLY A 425 -31.55 7.96 -7.93
N LEU A 426 -30.92 8.79 -7.13
CA LEU A 426 -30.61 8.48 -5.73
C LEU A 426 -31.90 8.26 -4.94
N GLU A 427 -32.83 9.18 -5.00
CA GLU A 427 -34.10 9.14 -4.27
C GLU A 427 -34.89 7.87 -4.57
N SER A 428 -35.00 7.48 -5.86
CA SER A 428 -35.75 6.29 -6.30
C SER A 428 -35.32 4.98 -5.60
N VAL A 429 -34.08 4.92 -5.12
CA VAL A 429 -33.51 3.74 -4.47
C VAL A 429 -33.53 3.85 -2.96
N ILE A 430 -33.05 4.97 -2.40
CA ILE A 430 -32.88 5.09 -0.95
C ILE A 430 -34.19 5.15 -0.19
N LEU A 431 -35.28 5.63 -0.80
CA LEU A 431 -36.62 5.60 -0.20
C LEU A 431 -37.15 4.15 -0.02
N ALA A 432 -36.65 3.19 -0.82
CA ALA A 432 -36.99 1.78 -0.67
C ALA A 432 -36.24 1.11 0.51
N TRP A 433 -35.18 1.74 1.02
CA TRP A 433 -34.34 1.20 2.09
C TRP A 433 -34.80 1.66 3.49
N LYS A 434 -35.83 1.01 4.00
CA LYS A 434 -36.42 1.34 5.30
C LYS A 434 -35.44 1.29 6.48
N GLY A 435 -34.33 0.54 6.33
CA GLY A 435 -33.30 0.36 7.36
C GLY A 435 -32.08 1.26 7.20
N LEU A 436 -32.09 2.23 6.27
CA LEU A 436 -30.94 3.10 6.03
C LEU A 436 -30.68 3.98 7.27
N GLU A 437 -29.46 3.87 7.80
CA GLU A 437 -29.02 4.57 9.00
C GLU A 437 -28.02 5.69 8.67
N CYS A 438 -27.17 5.47 7.67
CA CYS A 438 -26.09 6.39 7.32
C CYS A 438 -26.09 6.66 5.81
N LEU A 439 -26.04 7.93 5.45
CA LEU A 439 -25.87 8.39 4.07
C LEU A 439 -24.70 9.38 3.97
N ARG A 440 -23.72 9.05 3.15
CA ARG A 440 -22.56 9.90 2.87
C ARG A 440 -22.50 10.20 1.38
N VAL A 441 -22.54 11.48 1.03
CA VAL A 441 -22.44 11.98 -0.34
C VAL A 441 -21.34 13.04 -0.39
N ALA A 442 -20.35 12.85 -1.26
CA ALA A 442 -19.26 13.79 -1.47
C ALA A 442 -18.91 13.90 -2.95
N SER A 443 -18.66 15.12 -3.44
CA SER A 443 -18.14 15.38 -4.79
C SER A 443 -18.95 14.75 -5.94
N CYS A 444 -20.29 14.65 -5.82
CA CYS A 444 -21.21 14.09 -6.80
C CYS A 444 -21.94 15.24 -7.52
N LYS A 445 -21.39 15.73 -8.63
CA LYS A 445 -21.79 17.00 -9.28
C LYS A 445 -23.26 17.09 -9.74
N ASN A 446 -23.90 15.95 -10.05
CA ASN A 446 -25.28 15.89 -10.51
C ASN A 446 -26.30 15.69 -9.39
N LEU A 447 -25.82 15.51 -8.15
CA LEU A 447 -26.69 15.56 -6.97
C LEU A 447 -26.79 17.02 -6.52
N LYS A 448 -28.01 17.58 -6.47
CA LYS A 448 -28.23 19.01 -6.20
C LYS A 448 -29.16 19.22 -5.02
N ASP A 449 -28.81 20.15 -4.14
CA ASP A 449 -29.61 20.53 -2.97
C ASP A 449 -31.01 21.03 -3.36
N LYS A 450 -31.13 21.70 -4.52
CA LYS A 450 -32.39 22.28 -5.01
C LYS A 450 -33.40 21.22 -5.47
N GLU A 451 -32.93 20.02 -5.78
CA GLU A 451 -33.73 18.90 -6.28
C GLU A 451 -34.18 17.95 -5.16
N ILE A 452 -33.88 18.27 -3.89
CA ILE A 452 -34.29 17.46 -2.73
C ILE A 452 -35.80 17.56 -2.56
N SER A 453 -36.50 16.42 -2.73
CA SER A 453 -37.93 16.32 -2.52
C SER A 453 -38.31 16.37 -1.03
N PRO A 454 -39.58 16.64 -0.68
CA PRO A 454 -40.05 16.52 0.69
C PRO A 454 -39.87 15.12 1.30
N ALA A 455 -40.04 14.07 0.48
CA ALA A 455 -39.84 12.67 0.91
C ALA A 455 -38.38 12.41 1.27
N LEU A 456 -37.44 12.85 0.42
CA LEU A 456 -36.01 12.73 0.68
C LEU A 456 -35.60 13.55 1.91
N SER A 457 -36.16 14.75 2.07
CA SER A 457 -35.93 15.59 3.27
C SER A 457 -36.40 14.90 4.55
N THR A 458 -37.54 14.22 4.50
CA THR A 458 -38.05 13.44 5.63
C THR A 458 -37.13 12.28 5.96
N LEU A 459 -36.67 11.52 4.96
CA LEU A 459 -35.68 10.46 5.16
C LEU A 459 -34.41 11.00 5.83
N PHE A 460 -33.86 12.12 5.33
CA PHE A 460 -32.66 12.73 5.91
C PHE A 460 -32.80 13.06 7.39
N SER A 461 -34.00 13.45 7.85
CA SER A 461 -34.26 13.73 9.26
C SER A 461 -34.26 12.48 10.14
N THR A 462 -34.49 11.29 9.59
CA THR A 462 -34.53 10.01 10.31
C THR A 462 -33.17 9.33 10.39
N LEU A 463 -32.20 9.73 9.54
CA LEU A 463 -30.87 9.12 9.50
C LEU A 463 -30.11 9.39 10.81
N LYS A 464 -29.34 8.39 11.25
CA LYS A 464 -28.39 8.52 12.38
C LYS A 464 -27.21 9.40 12.00
N GLU A 465 -26.72 9.26 10.75
CA GLU A 465 -25.62 10.03 10.20
C GLU A 465 -25.96 10.49 8.79
N LEU A 466 -25.89 11.80 8.55
CA LEU A 466 -26.00 12.39 7.23
C LEU A 466 -24.77 13.25 6.96
N GLN A 467 -24.02 12.88 5.93
CA GLN A 467 -22.94 13.67 5.38
C GLN A 467 -23.29 14.02 3.93
N TRP A 468 -23.78 15.23 3.71
CA TRP A 468 -24.23 15.68 2.41
C TRP A 468 -23.36 16.82 1.88
N ARG A 469 -22.49 16.50 0.90
CA ARG A 469 -21.56 17.43 0.25
C ARG A 469 -21.44 17.12 -1.24
N PRO A 470 -22.52 17.21 -2.00
CA PRO A 470 -22.51 16.82 -3.42
C PRO A 470 -21.64 17.74 -4.26
N ASP A 471 -21.48 19.00 -3.88
CA ASP A 471 -20.64 19.98 -4.57
C ASP A 471 -19.35 20.27 -3.75
N THR A 472 -18.21 20.30 -4.45
CA THR A 472 -16.92 20.70 -3.87
C THR A 472 -16.86 22.18 -3.48
N LYS A 473 -17.81 22.99 -3.97
CA LYS A 473 -17.92 24.42 -3.66
C LYS A 473 -18.71 24.75 -2.39
N SER A 474 -19.37 23.76 -1.76
CA SER A 474 -20.05 24.01 -0.50
C SER A 474 -19.04 24.21 0.63
N LEU A 475 -18.76 25.47 0.92
CA LEU A 475 -17.80 25.96 1.94
C LEU A 475 -18.30 25.76 3.39
N LEU A 476 -19.14 24.78 3.65
CA LEU A 476 -19.55 24.46 5.01
C LEU A 476 -18.49 23.59 5.68
N PRO A 477 -17.90 24.05 6.80
CA PRO A 477 -16.86 23.30 7.49
C PRO A 477 -17.40 21.96 7.98
N SER A 478 -16.60 20.92 7.79
CA SER A 478 -16.94 19.52 8.04
C SER A 478 -17.11 19.13 9.51
N ARG A 479 -16.95 20.06 10.42
CA ARG A 479 -17.11 19.85 11.86
C ARG A 479 -17.75 21.08 12.48
N ILE A 480 -19.07 21.06 12.65
CA ILE A 480 -19.71 21.86 13.68
C ILE A 480 -19.88 20.95 14.90
N ASN A 481 -18.89 20.97 15.78
CA ASN A 481 -19.08 20.55 17.15
C ASN A 481 -20.07 21.54 17.80
N GLY A 482 -21.24 21.02 18.08
CA GLY A 482 -22.34 21.61 18.83
C GLY A 482 -22.27 23.08 19.12
N THR A 483 -23.19 23.84 18.58
CA THR A 483 -24.07 24.75 19.34
C THR A 483 -24.95 25.50 18.36
N THR A 484 -26.23 25.62 18.73
CA THR A 484 -27.24 26.60 18.33
C THR A 484 -27.44 26.91 16.84
N ILE A 485 -28.60 26.50 16.43
CA ILE A 485 -29.28 26.79 15.18
C ILE A 485 -29.36 28.30 14.94
N GLY A 486 -28.57 28.81 14.02
CA GLY A 486 -28.79 30.08 13.35
C GLY A 486 -29.87 29.88 12.27
N LYS A 487 -31.01 30.54 12.43
CA LYS A 487 -32.11 30.54 11.45
C LYS A 487 -31.63 31.13 10.12
N LYS A 488 -31.58 30.32 9.09
CA LYS A 488 -31.66 30.46 7.64
C LYS A 488 -30.49 29.74 6.95
N GLY A 489 -30.80 28.56 6.39
CA GLY A 489 -30.05 28.03 5.27
C GLY A 489 -29.41 26.65 5.36
N SER A 490 -29.43 25.91 6.45
CA SER A 490 -29.00 24.49 6.40
C SER A 490 -29.74 23.65 7.45
N ARG A 491 -30.73 22.90 6.97
CA ARG A 491 -31.66 22.15 7.82
C ARG A 491 -31.21 20.76 8.24
N PHE A 492 -29.99 20.30 7.88
CA PHE A 492 -29.71 18.87 7.94
C PHE A 492 -28.36 18.50 8.55
N PHE A 493 -28.08 18.90 9.79
CA PHE A 493 -26.90 18.39 10.50
C PHE A 493 -27.28 17.90 11.88
N ARG A 494 -27.17 16.61 12.09
CA ARG A 494 -27.31 15.98 13.40
C ARG A 494 -25.92 15.62 13.94
N LYS A 495 -25.74 15.86 15.22
CA LYS A 495 -24.53 15.55 16.00
C LYS A 495 -24.27 14.04 15.98
N THR A 496 -23.15 13.61 15.42
CA THR A 496 -22.63 12.25 15.59
C THR A 496 -22.26 12.04 17.04
N ARG A 497 -22.94 11.14 17.73
CA ARG A 497 -22.40 10.52 18.94
C ARG A 497 -21.30 9.57 18.50
N ASP A 498 -20.15 9.68 19.16
CA ASP A 498 -18.92 8.95 18.92
C ASP A 498 -19.10 7.50 18.48
N LEU A 499 -18.95 7.24 17.19
CA LEU A 499 -18.55 5.96 16.64
C LEU A 499 -17.13 6.10 16.11
N LYS A 500 -16.21 6.28 17.06
CA LYS A 500 -14.78 6.23 16.87
C LYS A 500 -14.30 4.79 16.82
N MET A 501 -14.77 4.00 15.91
CA MET A 501 -14.27 2.64 15.69
C MET A 501 -14.93 2.11 14.42
N LEU A 502 -14.35 2.32 13.25
CA LEU A 502 -14.54 1.44 12.09
C LEU A 502 -13.81 1.89 10.82
N PHE A 503 -13.08 2.99 10.86
CA PHE A 503 -12.17 3.33 9.75
C PHE A 503 -10.79 3.71 10.33
N ASP A 504 -10.12 2.71 10.88
CA ASP A 504 -8.68 2.71 10.93
C ASP A 504 -8.20 2.34 9.52
N ASP A 505 -8.11 3.36 8.67
CA ASP A 505 -7.19 3.33 7.55
C ASP A 505 -5.77 3.32 8.16
N GLN A 506 -5.40 2.17 8.71
CA GLN A 506 -4.01 1.87 9.06
C GLN A 506 -3.23 1.67 7.76
N ASN A 507 -3.00 2.78 7.09
CA ASN A 507 -1.89 2.91 6.17
C ASN A 507 -0.92 3.94 6.77
N PRO A 508 0.05 3.52 7.59
CA PRO A 508 0.99 4.43 8.25
C PRO A 508 1.99 5.09 7.30
N LEU A 509 1.78 4.98 5.97
CA LEU A 509 2.67 5.50 4.94
C LEU A 509 2.27 6.88 4.38
N LEU A 510 1.12 7.46 4.78
CA LEU A 510 0.65 8.73 4.24
C LEU A 510 1.04 9.97 5.05
N GLU A 511 1.58 9.84 6.26
CA GLU A 511 1.99 11.00 7.08
C GLU A 511 3.43 11.51 6.82
N PHE A 512 4.18 10.92 5.90
CA PHE A 512 5.57 11.33 5.62
C PHE A 512 5.76 12.21 4.38
N ILE A 513 4.69 12.70 3.73
CA ILE A 513 4.79 13.52 2.49
C ILE A 513 4.56 15.02 2.72
N HIS A 514 4.15 15.45 3.91
CA HIS A 514 4.03 16.88 4.23
C HIS A 514 4.81 17.24 5.50
N ARG A 515 6.13 17.17 5.40
CA ARG A 515 7.07 18.05 6.14
C ARG A 515 8.46 17.95 5.51
#